data_c6a48369d84ce85f398f579956e3a18f
#
_entry.id   c6a48369d84ce85f398f579956e3a18f
#
_cell.length_a   1.000
_cell.length_b   1.000
_cell.length_c   1.000
_cell.angle_alpha   90.00
_cell.angle_beta   90.00
_cell.angle_gamma   90.00
#
_symmetry.space_group_name_H-M   'P 1'
#
loop_
_entity.id
_entity.type
_entity.pdbx_description
1 polymer ?
#
loop_
_entity_poly.entity_id
_entity_poly.type
_entity_poly.pdbx_seq_one_letter_code
_entity_poly.pdbx_strand_id
1 'polypeptide(L)'
;MIPAAEVAGVPLDVKGGRITLDAGQAPHVEGTLTIGIPDAGTLDLLDPRVTPRVQVTCVGRVFDLGIRDRDAGQGDAEVVLTLASDEALLADYAPLADLDLIGIAGDLGAVLERVILEATGDTVAVGGATADVSPYWAVTNMIPNPSIEVDASNWIAGTGASALTRIAMASPPAPSGTYALRWTAAAGISNVIPGNATNNYPVTPGKWYVFSAYIASNVARFAQPVIQWWTSNGTVLASQVQGSTISTTPAEFRRVTVVAQAPPGATHGLPYVLTNGNVAGNLHFIDNAMFYEGFDVVPYFDGTTPDDDHYTYDWAGTPHASASSRTPYPIERARDAVIWKAGQTGLEFIVNLAQAVGLRPVCDEQRAWTLRDETYTAPGAISVRYGVNLIDGTDVISRDQRVWFDAAARVYRWRDRDGIEHEQVDTYALTDPYTLMSTIEINAAYPGPGRAEYAVRRAQNRGREVTATAVADWDAACEQQITVTIPGAPTQYGKVQSVQFSLDDNEMTVNTSTTDIDADAWVLQDPDDPWTINSPDQTWLEAAS
;
A
#
# COMPACT_ATOMS: atom_id res chain seq x y z
N MET A 1 0.17 -2.40 -43.70
CA MET A 1 1.61 -2.29 -43.32
C MET A 1 1.96 -3.54 -42.54
N ILE A 2 3.10 -4.19 -42.83
CA ILE A 2 3.49 -5.41 -42.09
C ILE A 2 4.27 -4.95 -40.85
N PRO A 3 3.81 -5.28 -39.64
CA PRO A 3 4.57 -4.99 -38.41
C PRO A 3 5.87 -5.80 -38.43
N ALA A 4 6.92 -5.27 -37.80
CA ALA A 4 8.16 -6.01 -37.57
C ALA A 4 8.17 -6.52 -36.13
N ALA A 5 8.65 -7.74 -35.91
CA ALA A 5 8.84 -8.27 -34.58
C ALA A 5 10.19 -8.99 -34.47
N GLU A 6 10.77 -8.96 -33.26
CA GLU A 6 12.02 -9.65 -32.97
C GLU A 6 12.03 -10.22 -31.54
N VAL A 7 12.77 -11.31 -31.37
CA VAL A 7 13.10 -11.90 -30.07
C VAL A 7 14.61 -11.97 -29.92
N ALA A 8 15.18 -11.37 -28.87
CA ALA A 8 16.65 -11.32 -28.64
C ALA A 8 17.45 -10.87 -29.89
N GLY A 9 16.90 -9.94 -30.70
CA GLY A 9 17.52 -9.46 -31.94
C GLY A 9 17.34 -10.39 -33.15
N VAL A 10 16.60 -11.50 -33.02
CA VAL A 10 16.27 -12.40 -34.12
C VAL A 10 14.90 -11.99 -34.69
N PRO A 11 14.82 -11.62 -35.99
CA PRO A 11 13.56 -11.19 -36.60
C PRO A 11 12.59 -12.37 -36.74
N LEU A 12 11.30 -12.08 -36.51
CA LEU A 12 10.18 -13.02 -36.64
C LEU A 12 9.36 -12.73 -37.91
N ASP A 13 8.90 -13.77 -38.56
CA ASP A 13 8.03 -13.66 -39.75
C ASP A 13 6.57 -13.43 -39.34
N VAL A 14 6.20 -12.18 -39.09
CA VAL A 14 4.85 -11.79 -38.62
C VAL A 14 3.82 -12.04 -39.70
N LYS A 15 2.76 -12.77 -39.37
CA LYS A 15 1.62 -13.05 -40.24
C LYS A 15 0.40 -12.22 -39.87
N GLY A 16 0.25 -11.81 -38.62
CA GLY A 16 -0.85 -11.03 -38.12
C GLY A 16 -0.94 -11.04 -36.61
N GLY A 17 -2.06 -10.55 -36.09
CA GLY A 17 -2.31 -10.53 -34.65
C GLY A 17 -3.04 -9.27 -34.20
N ARG A 18 -2.98 -9.03 -32.90
CA ARG A 18 -3.58 -7.82 -32.28
C ARG A 18 -2.81 -7.42 -31.03
N ILE A 19 -2.81 -6.13 -30.73
CA ILE A 19 -2.30 -5.56 -29.47
C ILE A 19 -3.41 -4.70 -28.87
N THR A 20 -3.70 -4.92 -27.60
CA THR A 20 -4.72 -4.20 -26.83
C THR A 20 -4.07 -3.50 -25.66
N LEU A 21 -4.35 -2.21 -25.50
CA LEU A 21 -4.07 -1.45 -24.28
C LEU A 21 -5.41 -1.23 -23.58
N ASP A 22 -5.49 -1.45 -22.27
CA ASP A 22 -6.71 -1.24 -21.48
C ASP A 22 -6.39 -0.57 -20.13
N ALA A 23 -6.95 0.61 -19.91
CA ALA A 23 -6.80 1.35 -18.66
C ALA A 23 -7.50 0.69 -17.46
N GLY A 24 -8.43 -0.23 -17.71
CA GLY A 24 -9.24 -0.90 -16.69
C GLY A 24 -8.72 -2.27 -16.27
N GLN A 25 -7.68 -2.77 -16.93
CA GLN A 25 -7.15 -4.11 -16.72
C GLN A 25 -5.66 -4.07 -16.30
N ALA A 26 -5.23 -5.17 -15.74
CA ALA A 26 -3.83 -5.53 -15.55
C ALA A 26 -3.67 -7.00 -15.96
N PRO A 27 -2.82 -7.31 -16.94
CA PRO A 27 -1.83 -6.41 -17.58
C PRO A 27 -2.46 -5.27 -18.39
N HIS A 28 -1.79 -4.11 -18.40
CA HIS A 28 -2.24 -2.93 -19.15
C HIS A 28 -2.13 -3.13 -20.66
N VAL A 29 -1.14 -3.86 -21.11
CA VAL A 29 -0.94 -4.22 -22.51
C VAL A 29 -0.98 -5.74 -22.67
N GLU A 30 -1.85 -6.21 -23.55
CA GLU A 30 -1.95 -7.60 -23.96
C GLU A 30 -1.92 -7.71 -25.47
N GLY A 31 -1.45 -8.85 -25.98
CA GLY A 31 -1.44 -9.08 -27.41
C GLY A 31 -1.41 -10.53 -27.81
N THR A 32 -1.79 -10.78 -29.04
CA THR A 32 -1.53 -12.05 -29.74
C THR A 32 -0.74 -11.74 -30.99
N LEU A 33 0.32 -12.51 -31.25
CA LEU A 33 1.16 -12.39 -32.44
C LEU A 33 1.20 -13.73 -33.15
N THR A 34 0.77 -13.77 -34.39
CA THR A 34 0.88 -14.94 -35.27
C THR A 34 2.13 -14.80 -36.11
N ILE A 35 3.01 -15.79 -36.06
CA ILE A 35 4.25 -15.81 -36.82
C ILE A 35 4.35 -17.09 -37.67
N GLY A 36 5.10 -17.05 -38.76
CA GLY A 36 5.49 -18.24 -39.48
C GLY A 36 6.34 -19.15 -38.62
N ILE A 37 6.36 -20.45 -38.87
CA ILE A 37 7.15 -21.42 -38.11
C ILE A 37 8.63 -21.04 -38.21
N PRO A 38 9.30 -20.66 -37.11
CA PRO A 38 10.72 -20.35 -37.10
C PRO A 38 11.55 -21.63 -37.04
N ASP A 39 12.86 -21.51 -37.19
CA ASP A 39 13.77 -22.62 -36.94
C ASP A 39 13.80 -23.04 -35.46
N ALA A 40 14.37 -24.22 -35.19
CA ALA A 40 14.39 -24.79 -33.83
C ALA A 40 15.11 -23.90 -32.82
N GLY A 41 16.19 -23.20 -33.20
CA GLY A 41 16.92 -22.31 -32.30
C GLY A 41 16.06 -21.07 -31.93
N THR A 42 15.33 -20.51 -32.87
CA THR A 42 14.41 -19.42 -32.61
C THR A 42 13.21 -19.89 -31.78
N LEU A 43 12.69 -21.11 -32.02
CA LEU A 43 11.64 -21.69 -31.15
C LEU A 43 12.09 -21.81 -29.69
N ASP A 44 13.34 -22.17 -29.43
CA ASP A 44 13.88 -22.23 -28.08
C ASP A 44 13.92 -20.84 -27.40
N LEU A 45 14.17 -19.77 -28.17
CA LEU A 45 14.13 -18.40 -27.67
C LEU A 45 12.69 -17.92 -27.34
N LEU A 46 11.66 -18.60 -27.84
CA LEU A 46 10.26 -18.30 -27.60
C LEU A 46 9.65 -19.13 -26.44
N ASP A 47 10.47 -19.80 -25.62
CA ASP A 47 9.97 -20.60 -24.49
C ASP A 47 9.47 -19.71 -23.35
N PRO A 48 8.15 -19.67 -23.05
CA PRO A 48 7.60 -18.80 -22.01
C PRO A 48 8.20 -19.05 -20.61
N ARG A 49 8.73 -20.25 -20.35
CA ARG A 49 9.27 -20.63 -19.04
C ARG A 49 10.56 -19.92 -18.66
N VAL A 50 11.23 -19.29 -19.61
CA VAL A 50 12.44 -18.47 -19.38
C VAL A 50 12.16 -16.97 -19.54
N THR A 51 10.89 -16.58 -19.48
CA THR A 51 10.42 -15.18 -19.54
C THR A 51 11.00 -14.37 -20.71
N PRO A 52 10.94 -14.88 -21.96
CA PRO A 52 11.48 -14.16 -23.11
C PRO A 52 10.59 -12.98 -23.47
N ARG A 53 11.18 -12.02 -24.18
CA ARG A 53 10.49 -10.81 -24.62
C ARG A 53 10.49 -10.68 -26.13
N VAL A 54 9.37 -10.18 -26.64
CA VAL A 54 9.22 -9.83 -28.06
C VAL A 54 9.05 -8.34 -28.19
N GLN A 55 9.82 -7.73 -29.07
CA GLN A 55 9.62 -6.35 -29.48
C GLN A 55 8.83 -6.33 -30.79
N VAL A 56 7.63 -5.75 -30.73
CA VAL A 56 6.77 -5.56 -31.91
C VAL A 56 6.82 -4.09 -32.30
N THR A 57 7.25 -3.79 -33.51
CA THR A 57 7.37 -2.42 -34.03
C THR A 57 6.32 -2.14 -35.10
N CYS A 58 5.48 -1.14 -34.84
CA CYS A 58 4.42 -0.68 -35.74
C CYS A 58 4.56 0.82 -35.97
N VAL A 59 4.86 1.27 -37.18
CA VAL A 59 4.97 2.69 -37.57
C VAL A 59 5.92 3.50 -36.64
N GLY A 60 6.95 2.84 -36.11
CA GLY A 60 7.92 3.46 -35.19
C GLY A 60 7.57 3.35 -33.70
N ARG A 61 6.35 2.95 -33.34
CA ARG A 61 5.97 2.58 -31.97
C ARG A 61 6.48 1.18 -31.66
N VAL A 62 7.12 1.01 -30.52
CA VAL A 62 7.67 -0.27 -30.08
C VAL A 62 6.89 -0.77 -28.87
N PHE A 63 6.42 -2.02 -28.96
CA PHE A 63 5.80 -2.76 -27.86
C PHE A 63 6.78 -3.84 -27.40
N ASP A 64 7.37 -3.66 -26.22
CA ASP A 64 8.28 -4.63 -25.60
C ASP A 64 7.49 -5.47 -24.57
N LEU A 65 7.07 -6.66 -24.95
CA LEU A 65 6.14 -7.49 -24.20
C LEU A 65 6.74 -8.85 -23.85
N GLY A 66 6.39 -9.38 -22.69
CA GLY A 66 6.73 -10.74 -22.26
C GLY A 66 5.87 -11.80 -22.96
N ILE A 67 6.44 -12.93 -23.33
CA ILE A 67 5.69 -14.07 -23.87
C ILE A 67 5.05 -14.82 -22.70
N ARG A 68 3.72 -14.97 -22.74
CA ARG A 68 2.92 -15.69 -21.74
C ARG A 68 2.62 -17.11 -22.15
N ASP A 69 2.39 -17.29 -23.43
CA ASP A 69 2.08 -18.59 -24.02
C ASP A 69 2.59 -18.66 -25.45
N ARG A 70 2.92 -19.89 -25.88
CA ARG A 70 3.33 -20.21 -27.23
C ARG A 70 2.56 -21.45 -27.69
N ASP A 71 1.67 -21.31 -28.63
CA ASP A 71 0.95 -22.40 -29.27
C ASP A 71 1.54 -22.68 -30.65
N ALA A 72 1.96 -23.95 -30.85
CA ALA A 72 2.51 -24.43 -32.11
C ALA A 72 1.89 -25.79 -32.41
N GLY A 73 0.83 -25.80 -33.21
CA GLY A 73 0.11 -27.01 -33.58
C GLY A 73 0.88 -27.91 -34.56
N GLN A 74 0.75 -29.22 -34.42
CA GLN A 74 1.29 -30.15 -35.40
C GLN A 74 0.49 -30.07 -36.71
N GLY A 75 1.15 -29.62 -37.76
CA GLY A 75 0.54 -29.41 -39.08
C GLY A 75 0.07 -28.00 -39.36
N ASP A 76 0.17 -27.10 -38.37
CA ASP A 76 -0.03 -25.69 -38.57
C ASP A 76 1.18 -25.06 -39.24
N ALA A 77 0.95 -24.09 -40.13
CA ALA A 77 2.02 -23.33 -40.76
C ALA A 77 2.48 -22.12 -39.92
N GLU A 78 1.96 -21.98 -38.71
CA GLU A 78 2.06 -20.79 -37.90
C GLU A 78 2.24 -21.13 -36.40
N VAL A 79 2.82 -20.20 -35.67
CA VAL A 79 2.93 -20.21 -34.23
C VAL A 79 2.21 -18.97 -33.67
N VAL A 80 1.38 -19.15 -32.65
CA VAL A 80 0.69 -18.07 -31.96
C VAL A 80 1.37 -17.81 -30.63
N LEU A 81 1.72 -16.54 -30.39
CA LEU A 81 2.28 -16.05 -29.15
C LEU A 81 1.24 -15.21 -28.41
N THR A 82 1.05 -15.47 -27.12
CA THR A 82 0.31 -14.56 -26.23
C THR A 82 1.31 -13.68 -25.50
N LEU A 83 1.11 -12.38 -25.54
CA LEU A 83 2.03 -11.36 -25.06
C LEU A 83 1.36 -10.51 -23.97
N ALA A 84 2.13 -10.03 -23.00
CA ALA A 84 1.64 -9.10 -21.97
C ALA A 84 2.73 -8.19 -21.44
N SER A 85 2.33 -7.04 -20.88
CA SER A 85 3.19 -6.16 -20.07
C SER A 85 3.55 -6.79 -18.71
N ASP A 86 4.52 -6.20 -18.02
CA ASP A 86 5.17 -6.83 -16.86
C ASP A 86 4.27 -6.95 -15.62
N GLU A 87 3.09 -6.32 -15.56
CA GLU A 87 2.09 -6.62 -14.52
C GLU A 87 1.71 -8.10 -14.47
N ALA A 88 1.78 -8.80 -15.61
CA ALA A 88 1.56 -10.25 -15.65
C ALA A 88 2.58 -11.02 -14.80
N LEU A 89 3.82 -10.53 -14.68
CA LEU A 89 4.83 -11.13 -13.81
C LEU A 89 4.49 -10.93 -12.33
N LEU A 90 3.89 -9.78 -11.98
CA LEU A 90 3.41 -9.55 -10.61
C LEU A 90 2.19 -10.42 -10.29
N ALA A 91 1.36 -10.75 -11.29
CA ALA A 91 0.21 -11.65 -11.11
C ALA A 91 0.64 -13.11 -10.90
N ASP A 92 1.80 -13.51 -11.43
CA ASP A 92 2.33 -14.87 -11.29
C ASP A 92 3.14 -15.07 -10.02
N TYR A 93 3.83 -14.03 -9.56
CA TYR A 93 4.76 -14.14 -8.45
C TYR A 93 4.07 -13.96 -7.10
N ALA A 94 4.38 -14.87 -6.18
CA ALA A 94 4.02 -14.75 -4.78
C ALA A 94 5.23 -15.14 -3.89
N PRO A 95 5.50 -14.43 -2.79
CA PRO A 95 6.63 -14.76 -1.92
C PRO A 95 6.38 -16.07 -1.17
N LEU A 96 7.46 -16.78 -0.84
CA LEU A 96 7.39 -18.03 -0.05
C LEU A 96 7.28 -17.79 1.46
N ALA A 97 7.53 -16.57 1.91
CA ALA A 97 7.41 -16.13 3.30
C ALA A 97 6.84 -14.71 3.34
N ASP A 98 6.18 -14.37 4.44
CA ASP A 98 5.66 -13.01 4.64
C ASP A 98 6.80 -11.97 4.57
N LEU A 99 6.59 -10.91 3.80
CA LEU A 99 7.48 -9.76 3.69
C LEU A 99 6.85 -8.54 4.36
N ASP A 100 7.52 -8.02 5.37
CA ASP A 100 7.10 -6.82 6.08
C ASP A 100 7.69 -5.57 5.41
N LEU A 101 6.83 -4.75 4.82
CA LEU A 101 7.21 -3.56 4.05
C LEU A 101 6.97 -2.25 4.80
N ILE A 102 6.70 -2.29 6.12
CA ILE A 102 6.41 -1.09 6.92
C ILE A 102 7.52 -0.02 6.82
N GLY A 103 8.77 -0.45 6.69
CA GLY A 103 9.91 0.47 6.62
C GLY A 103 9.96 1.35 5.37
N ILE A 104 9.17 1.03 4.34
CA ILE A 104 9.09 1.76 3.07
C ILE A 104 7.65 2.19 2.75
N ALA A 105 6.69 1.91 3.62
CA ALA A 105 5.27 2.19 3.40
C ALA A 105 4.92 3.69 3.32
N GLY A 106 5.82 4.58 3.73
CA GLY A 106 5.66 6.03 3.55
C GLY A 106 5.64 6.48 2.09
N ASP A 107 6.01 5.60 1.16
CA ASP A 107 6.00 5.86 -0.28
C ASP A 107 5.52 4.62 -1.03
N LEU A 108 4.32 4.68 -1.60
CA LEU A 108 3.75 3.60 -2.40
C LEU A 108 4.62 3.26 -3.63
N GLY A 109 5.31 4.26 -4.19
CA GLY A 109 6.28 4.04 -5.28
C GLY A 109 7.40 3.08 -4.83
N ALA A 110 8.00 3.33 -3.66
CA ALA A 110 9.02 2.46 -3.09
C ALA A 110 8.49 1.04 -2.77
N VAL A 111 7.22 0.93 -2.34
CA VAL A 111 6.58 -0.38 -2.14
C VAL A 111 6.42 -1.12 -3.47
N LEU A 112 5.97 -0.44 -4.52
CA LEU A 112 5.83 -1.03 -5.86
C LEU A 112 7.20 -1.44 -6.44
N GLU A 113 8.22 -0.59 -6.32
CA GLU A 113 9.61 -0.92 -6.72
C GLU A 113 10.10 -2.19 -6.04
N ARG A 114 9.81 -2.35 -4.74
CA ARG A 114 10.17 -3.55 -4.00
C ARG A 114 9.42 -4.78 -4.49
N VAL A 115 8.12 -4.68 -4.80
CA VAL A 115 7.31 -5.77 -5.33
C VAL A 115 7.84 -6.21 -6.70
N ILE A 116 8.18 -5.25 -7.58
CA ILE A 116 8.76 -5.54 -8.90
C ILE A 116 10.11 -6.23 -8.75
N LEU A 117 10.99 -5.73 -7.90
CA LEU A 117 12.30 -6.34 -7.65
C LEU A 117 12.18 -7.80 -7.19
N GLU A 118 11.26 -8.11 -6.29
CA GLU A 118 11.03 -9.50 -5.83
C GLU A 118 10.49 -10.40 -6.94
N ALA A 119 9.58 -9.87 -7.77
CA ALA A 119 8.93 -10.64 -8.82
C ALA A 119 9.82 -10.86 -10.05
N THR A 120 10.65 -9.89 -10.41
CA THR A 120 11.39 -9.89 -11.69
C THR A 120 12.90 -9.97 -11.51
N GLY A 121 13.43 -9.60 -10.35
CA GLY A 121 14.86 -9.40 -10.12
C GLY A 121 15.40 -8.07 -10.67
N ASP A 122 14.58 -7.28 -11.35
CA ASP A 122 14.96 -6.00 -11.95
C ASP A 122 14.73 -4.84 -10.98
N THR A 123 15.67 -3.89 -10.95
CA THR A 123 15.49 -2.62 -10.27
C THR A 123 14.90 -1.62 -11.25
N VAL A 124 13.72 -1.09 -10.96
CA VAL A 124 13.03 -0.09 -11.77
C VAL A 124 12.77 1.16 -10.94
N ALA A 125 12.58 2.29 -11.61
CA ALA A 125 12.06 3.50 -10.97
C ALA A 125 10.58 3.64 -11.32
N VAL A 126 9.74 3.85 -10.30
CA VAL A 126 8.31 4.08 -10.47
C VAL A 126 8.06 5.58 -10.58
N GLY A 127 7.42 6.00 -11.67
CA GLY A 127 7.02 7.39 -11.91
C GLY A 127 5.57 7.67 -11.53
N GLY A 128 5.14 8.92 -11.74
CA GLY A 128 3.77 9.35 -11.52
C GLY A 128 3.48 9.84 -10.12
N ALA A 129 2.26 9.63 -9.64
CA ALA A 129 1.84 10.01 -8.29
C ALA A 129 2.40 9.07 -7.23
N THR A 130 2.54 9.55 -6.00
CA THR A 130 2.86 8.71 -4.84
C THR A 130 1.93 9.04 -3.68
N ALA A 131 1.86 8.14 -2.71
CA ALA A 131 1.06 8.32 -1.51
C ALA A 131 1.67 7.54 -0.34
N ASP A 132 1.42 8.03 0.88
CA ASP A 132 1.73 7.31 2.10
C ASP A 132 0.67 6.21 2.34
N VAL A 133 1.12 4.97 2.42
CA VAL A 133 0.31 3.79 2.76
C VAL A 133 0.71 3.17 4.10
N SER A 134 1.47 3.91 4.91
CA SER A 134 1.87 3.47 6.25
C SER A 134 0.64 3.12 7.10
N PRO A 135 0.69 2.02 7.85
CA PRO A 135 -0.35 1.69 8.79
C PRO A 135 -0.20 2.55 10.05
N TYR A 136 -1.31 3.09 10.50
CA TYR A 136 -1.41 3.84 11.75
C TYR A 136 -2.39 3.13 12.66
N TRP A 137 -1.98 2.84 13.90
CA TRP A 137 -2.82 2.14 14.87
C TRP A 137 -2.69 2.74 16.27
N ALA A 138 -3.75 2.65 17.04
CA ALA A 138 -3.78 3.09 18.41
C ALA A 138 -2.86 2.25 19.30
N VAL A 139 -2.15 2.90 20.22
CA VAL A 139 -1.32 2.24 21.23
C VAL A 139 -1.56 2.91 22.58
N THR A 140 -1.78 2.10 23.62
CA THR A 140 -1.89 2.59 25.00
C THR A 140 -0.70 2.13 25.81
N ASN A 141 0.17 3.05 26.21
CA ASN A 141 1.21 2.78 27.19
C ASN A 141 0.58 2.65 28.58
N MET A 142 0.58 1.46 29.11
CA MET A 142 -0.03 1.15 30.40
C MET A 142 0.77 1.66 31.62
N ILE A 143 2.03 2.08 31.42
CA ILE A 143 2.88 2.59 32.52
C ILE A 143 2.42 4.01 32.86
N PRO A 144 1.96 4.27 34.12
CA PRO A 144 1.37 5.55 34.49
C PRO A 144 2.38 6.69 34.70
N ASN A 145 3.63 6.40 34.96
CA ASN A 145 4.70 7.40 35.14
C ASN A 145 5.91 7.00 34.28
N PRO A 146 5.81 7.13 32.95
CA PRO A 146 6.82 6.59 32.03
C PRO A 146 8.09 7.43 31.93
N SER A 147 8.01 8.75 32.14
CA SER A 147 9.11 9.72 31.95
C SER A 147 9.68 10.30 33.23
N ILE A 148 9.11 9.95 34.39
CA ILE A 148 9.63 10.36 35.72
C ILE A 148 9.70 11.90 35.93
N GLU A 149 8.97 12.68 35.13
CA GLU A 149 9.08 14.15 35.12
C GLU A 149 8.49 14.83 36.37
N VAL A 150 7.57 14.17 37.09
CA VAL A 150 6.94 14.74 38.30
C VAL A 150 7.55 14.16 39.57
N ASP A 151 7.56 12.85 39.71
CA ASP A 151 8.05 12.13 40.89
C ASP A 151 8.53 10.71 40.55
N ALA A 152 8.84 9.90 41.54
CA ALA A 152 9.21 8.49 41.38
C ALA A 152 8.04 7.54 41.71
N SER A 153 6.82 8.03 41.79
CA SER A 153 5.64 7.19 42.06
C SER A 153 5.43 6.14 40.96
N ASN A 154 4.77 5.04 41.32
CA ASN A 154 4.57 3.90 40.45
C ASN A 154 5.85 3.22 39.95
N TRP A 155 6.94 3.33 40.71
CA TRP A 155 8.17 2.59 40.49
C TRP A 155 8.63 1.96 41.81
N ILE A 156 9.11 0.73 41.75
CA ILE A 156 9.59 0.00 42.90
C ILE A 156 11.00 -0.55 42.68
N ALA A 157 11.76 -0.59 43.76
CA ALA A 157 13.01 -1.31 43.81
C ALA A 157 12.70 -2.81 43.92
N GLY A 158 13.12 -3.57 42.90
CA GLY A 158 13.05 -5.02 42.96
C GLY A 158 14.29 -5.65 43.59
N THR A 159 14.62 -6.89 43.18
CA THR A 159 15.75 -7.62 43.71
C THR A 159 17.06 -6.83 43.57
N GLY A 160 17.83 -6.69 44.61
CA GLY A 160 19.15 -6.07 44.58
C GLY A 160 19.17 -4.56 44.26
N ALA A 161 18.02 -3.93 44.14
CA ALA A 161 17.90 -2.48 43.96
C ALA A 161 17.54 -1.80 45.28
N SER A 162 18.06 -0.60 45.51
CA SER A 162 17.71 0.23 46.65
C SER A 162 17.68 1.71 46.28
N ALA A 163 17.03 2.53 47.13
CA ALA A 163 17.01 3.98 47.03
C ALA A 163 16.62 4.54 45.66
N LEU A 164 15.38 4.29 45.23
CA LEU A 164 14.82 4.93 44.03
C LEU A 164 14.77 6.44 44.27
N THR A 165 15.35 7.20 43.35
CA THR A 165 15.42 8.66 43.46
C THR A 165 15.25 9.28 42.09
N ARG A 166 14.29 10.18 41.93
CA ARG A 166 14.19 11.05 40.76
C ARG A 166 15.34 12.06 40.79
N ILE A 167 16.10 12.15 39.71
CA ILE A 167 17.22 13.09 39.59
C ILE A 167 17.20 13.80 38.24
N ALA A 168 17.65 15.06 38.23
CA ALA A 168 17.91 15.76 36.99
C ALA A 168 19.15 15.18 36.29
N MET A 169 19.03 14.93 34.99
CA MET A 169 20.09 14.35 34.16
C MET A 169 20.67 15.41 33.24
N ALA A 170 21.93 15.75 33.46
CA ALA A 170 22.65 16.65 32.55
C ALA A 170 23.65 15.90 31.64
N SER A 171 24.22 14.79 32.15
CA SER A 171 25.17 13.97 31.42
C SER A 171 25.09 12.50 31.91
N PRO A 172 24.67 11.55 31.03
CA PRO A 172 24.01 11.83 29.77
C PRO A 172 22.67 12.56 29.97
N PRO A 173 22.18 13.34 28.99
CA PRO A 173 20.86 13.96 29.08
C PRO A 173 19.76 12.90 29.15
N ALA A 174 18.65 13.19 29.83
CA ALA A 174 17.48 12.34 29.82
C ALA A 174 17.00 12.16 28.36
N PRO A 175 16.48 10.98 27.96
CA PRO A 175 15.95 10.73 26.61
C PRO A 175 14.77 11.63 26.27
N SER A 176 13.96 12.01 27.27
CA SER A 176 12.94 13.07 27.16
C SER A 176 12.91 13.88 28.45
N GLY A 177 12.43 15.12 28.36
CA GLY A 177 12.33 16.00 29.53
C GLY A 177 13.65 16.30 30.21
N THR A 178 13.67 16.23 31.54
CA THR A 178 14.82 16.64 32.36
C THR A 178 15.27 15.56 33.34
N TYR A 179 14.39 14.65 33.72
CA TYR A 179 14.61 13.76 34.85
C TYR A 179 14.67 12.30 34.43
N ALA A 180 15.32 11.48 35.27
CA ALA A 180 15.31 10.03 35.20
C ALA A 180 15.23 9.42 36.59
N LEU A 181 14.82 8.17 36.67
CA LEU A 181 14.86 7.41 37.93
C LEU A 181 16.23 6.78 38.12
N ARG A 182 16.88 7.09 39.23
CA ARG A 182 18.13 6.49 39.64
C ARG A 182 17.89 5.43 40.73
N TRP A 183 18.62 4.32 40.64
CA TRP A 183 18.74 3.37 41.75
C TRP A 183 20.18 2.95 41.98
N THR A 184 20.43 2.44 43.20
CA THR A 184 21.71 1.88 43.60
C THR A 184 21.60 0.36 43.57
N ALA A 185 22.53 -0.31 42.90
CA ALA A 185 22.56 -1.77 42.81
C ALA A 185 23.38 -2.39 43.95
N ALA A 186 22.92 -3.54 44.46
CA ALA A 186 23.73 -4.48 45.21
C ALA A 186 24.69 -5.24 44.25
N ALA A 187 25.60 -6.05 44.80
CA ALA A 187 26.44 -6.92 43.98
C ALA A 187 25.60 -7.99 43.26
N GLY A 188 25.94 -8.29 41.99
CA GLY A 188 25.29 -9.28 41.17
C GLY A 188 24.10 -8.72 40.38
N ILE A 189 22.89 -9.23 40.61
CA ILE A 189 21.67 -8.86 39.91
C ILE A 189 20.93 -7.74 40.63
N SER A 190 20.41 -6.78 39.85
CA SER A 190 19.54 -5.72 40.37
C SER A 190 18.44 -5.43 39.34
N ASN A 191 17.21 -5.15 39.79
CA ASN A 191 16.13 -4.79 38.89
C ASN A 191 15.26 -3.66 39.44
N VAL A 192 14.59 -2.96 38.52
CA VAL A 192 13.62 -1.91 38.81
C VAL A 192 12.34 -2.21 37.98
N ILE A 193 11.21 -1.98 38.62
CA ILE A 193 9.90 -2.39 38.12
C ILE A 193 9.00 -1.17 37.99
N PRO A 194 8.47 -0.82 36.78
CA PRO A 194 7.38 0.13 36.66
C PRO A 194 6.08 -0.50 37.20
N GLY A 195 5.31 0.24 37.97
CA GLY A 195 4.13 -0.26 38.67
C GLY A 195 4.45 -0.65 40.12
N ASN A 196 3.53 -1.38 40.74
CA ASN A 196 3.77 -1.95 42.05
C ASN A 196 3.76 -3.49 41.98
N ALA A 197 4.44 -4.14 42.93
CA ALA A 197 4.62 -5.60 42.93
C ALA A 197 3.32 -6.41 43.05
N THR A 198 2.20 -5.76 43.37
CA THR A 198 0.86 -6.39 43.50
C THR A 198 -0.09 -6.00 42.39
N ASN A 199 0.20 -4.95 41.62
CA ASN A 199 -0.64 -4.44 40.54
C ASN A 199 0.10 -4.57 39.21
N ASN A 200 0.31 -5.81 38.79
CA ASN A 200 0.80 -6.11 37.45
C ASN A 200 -0.20 -5.61 36.39
N TYR A 201 0.27 -5.32 35.20
CA TYR A 201 -0.58 -4.83 34.11
C TYR A 201 -1.46 -5.96 33.59
N PRO A 202 -2.76 -5.75 33.36
CA PRO A 202 -3.66 -6.76 32.81
C PRO A 202 -3.22 -7.16 31.42
N VAL A 203 -3.26 -8.46 31.13
CA VAL A 203 -2.93 -9.03 29.82
C VAL A 203 -3.93 -10.10 29.44
N THR A 204 -4.09 -10.32 28.15
CA THR A 204 -4.94 -11.36 27.57
C THR A 204 -4.04 -12.49 27.03
N PRO A 205 -4.28 -13.77 27.41
CA PRO A 205 -3.55 -14.90 26.84
C PRO A 205 -3.61 -14.92 25.32
N GLY A 206 -2.48 -15.20 24.66
CA GLY A 206 -2.38 -15.26 23.21
C GLY A 206 -2.11 -13.91 22.53
N LYS A 207 -2.27 -12.79 23.23
CA LYS A 207 -1.92 -11.46 22.72
C LYS A 207 -0.43 -11.17 22.90
N TRP A 208 0.11 -10.36 21.99
CA TRP A 208 1.50 -9.90 22.04
C TRP A 208 1.62 -8.62 22.89
N TYR A 209 2.73 -8.50 23.57
CA TYR A 209 3.06 -7.34 24.43
C TYR A 209 4.47 -6.90 24.19
N VAL A 210 4.68 -5.59 24.19
CA VAL A 210 5.99 -4.96 24.07
C VAL A 210 6.32 -4.26 25.38
N PHE A 211 7.53 -4.51 25.90
CA PHE A 211 8.12 -3.67 26.92
C PHE A 211 9.40 -3.03 26.40
N SER A 212 9.55 -1.73 26.61
CA SER A 212 10.77 -1.00 26.29
C SER A 212 11.06 0.07 27.35
N ALA A 213 12.32 0.36 27.56
CA ALA A 213 12.77 1.46 28.40
C ALA A 213 14.15 1.94 27.95
N TYR A 214 14.54 3.15 28.34
CA TYR A 214 15.86 3.66 28.11
C TYR A 214 16.68 3.55 29.42
N ILE A 215 17.89 3.02 29.32
CA ILE A 215 18.75 2.77 30.46
C ILE A 215 20.17 3.30 30.23
N ALA A 216 20.73 3.92 31.29
CA ALA A 216 22.15 4.28 31.41
C ALA A 216 22.70 3.78 32.73
N SER A 217 24.02 3.76 32.88
CA SER A 217 24.70 3.36 34.13
C SER A 217 25.99 4.15 34.30
N ASN A 218 26.40 4.41 35.53
CA ASN A 218 27.66 5.11 35.81
C ASN A 218 28.91 4.31 35.41
N VAL A 219 28.75 3.02 35.14
CA VAL A 219 29.78 2.09 34.63
C VAL A 219 29.13 1.09 33.67
N ALA A 220 29.90 0.55 32.73
CA ALA A 220 29.36 -0.46 31.82
C ALA A 220 28.89 -1.71 32.59
N ARG A 221 27.63 -2.08 32.37
CA ARG A 221 26.97 -3.27 32.94
C ARG A 221 26.03 -3.87 31.92
N PHE A 222 25.66 -5.12 32.12
CA PHE A 222 24.62 -5.77 31.28
C PHE A 222 23.24 -5.33 31.76
N ALA A 223 22.39 -4.95 30.80
CA ALA A 223 20.98 -4.67 31.04
C ALA A 223 20.11 -5.48 30.11
N GLN A 224 18.98 -5.95 30.61
CA GLN A 224 18.06 -6.81 29.89
C GLN A 224 16.61 -6.48 30.27
N PRO A 225 15.71 -6.26 29.31
CA PRO A 225 14.28 -6.11 29.57
C PRO A 225 13.65 -7.49 29.76
N VAL A 226 12.66 -7.59 30.63
CA VAL A 226 11.98 -8.83 30.99
C VAL A 226 10.48 -8.58 31.11
N ILE A 227 9.66 -9.53 30.65
CA ILE A 227 8.24 -9.63 30.99
C ILE A 227 8.03 -10.92 31.77
N GLN A 228 7.56 -10.81 33.00
CA GLN A 228 7.15 -11.92 33.86
C GLN A 228 5.64 -12.07 33.80
N TRP A 229 5.15 -13.28 33.53
CA TRP A 229 3.72 -13.54 33.46
C TRP A 229 3.15 -14.05 34.78
N TRP A 230 1.91 -13.66 35.08
CA TRP A 230 1.20 -14.00 36.32
C TRP A 230 -0.21 -14.49 36.06
N THR A 231 -0.74 -15.32 36.97
CA THR A 231 -2.15 -15.75 36.97
C THR A 231 -3.02 -14.82 37.81
N SER A 232 -4.34 -14.95 37.72
CA SER A 232 -5.32 -14.15 38.49
C SER A 232 -5.20 -14.30 40.02
N ASN A 233 -4.62 -15.39 40.49
CA ASN A 233 -4.39 -15.64 41.93
C ASN A 233 -3.02 -15.13 42.42
N GLY A 234 -2.29 -14.36 41.61
CA GLY A 234 -0.98 -13.80 41.97
C GLY A 234 0.16 -14.81 41.93
N THR A 235 -0.03 -15.97 41.32
CA THR A 235 1.02 -16.96 41.13
C THR A 235 1.82 -16.65 39.86
N VAL A 236 3.16 -16.66 40.01
CA VAL A 236 4.08 -16.50 38.88
C VAL A 236 3.99 -17.71 37.97
N LEU A 237 3.78 -17.48 36.67
CA LEU A 237 3.96 -18.52 35.68
C LEU A 237 5.47 -18.74 35.44
N ALA A 238 5.85 -20.01 35.23
CA ALA A 238 7.27 -20.35 35.05
C ALA A 238 7.93 -19.74 33.81
N SER A 239 7.14 -19.27 32.86
CA SER A 239 7.62 -18.61 31.65
C SER A 239 7.78 -17.11 31.86
N GLN A 240 9.01 -16.65 31.98
CA GLN A 240 9.37 -15.26 31.74
C GLN A 240 10.03 -15.14 30.39
N VAL A 241 9.86 -14.01 29.72
CA VAL A 241 10.53 -13.72 28.45
C VAL A 241 11.54 -12.61 28.67
N GLN A 242 12.75 -12.83 28.20
CA GLN A 242 13.85 -11.90 28.28
C GLN A 242 14.20 -11.40 26.89
N GLY A 243 14.32 -10.10 26.72
CA GLY A 243 14.82 -9.51 25.49
C GLY A 243 16.35 -9.62 25.37
N SER A 244 16.87 -9.03 24.32
CA SER A 244 18.33 -9.02 24.09
C SER A 244 19.06 -8.25 25.19
N THR A 245 20.20 -8.79 25.61
CA THR A 245 21.09 -8.13 26.57
C THR A 245 21.90 -7.05 25.88
N ILE A 246 21.94 -5.86 26.44
CA ILE A 246 22.81 -4.77 26.01
C ILE A 246 23.87 -4.44 27.05
N SER A 247 24.97 -3.79 26.64
CA SER A 247 25.90 -3.15 27.56
C SER A 247 25.47 -1.70 27.77
N THR A 248 25.22 -1.32 29.03
CA THR A 248 24.98 0.08 29.39
C THR A 248 26.27 0.87 29.39
N THR A 249 26.18 2.19 29.26
CA THR A 249 27.32 3.10 29.27
C THR A 249 27.03 4.32 30.15
N PRO A 250 28.05 5.04 30.64
CA PRO A 250 27.83 6.33 31.29
C PRO A 250 27.61 7.48 30.31
N ALA A 251 27.79 7.25 29.01
CA ALA A 251 27.79 8.31 28.00
C ALA A 251 26.40 8.58 27.42
N GLU A 252 25.51 7.57 27.40
CA GLU A 252 24.21 7.67 26.75
C GLU A 252 23.18 6.73 27.38
N PHE A 253 21.91 7.10 27.22
CA PHE A 253 20.80 6.16 27.41
C PHE A 253 20.66 5.27 26.20
N ARG A 254 20.48 3.98 26.41
CA ARG A 254 20.25 2.99 25.37
C ARG A 254 18.91 2.31 25.58
N ARG A 255 18.15 2.16 24.51
CA ARG A 255 16.85 1.51 24.57
C ARG A 255 17.02 0.00 24.69
N VAL A 256 16.29 -0.60 25.62
CA VAL A 256 16.10 -2.06 25.75
C VAL A 256 14.67 -2.40 25.36
N THR A 257 14.47 -3.52 24.68
CA THR A 257 13.15 -3.94 24.18
C THR A 257 12.97 -5.45 24.32
N VAL A 258 11.74 -5.86 24.64
CA VAL A 258 11.30 -7.24 24.58
C VAL A 258 9.89 -7.30 24.03
N VAL A 259 9.66 -8.24 23.12
CA VAL A 259 8.35 -8.53 22.53
C VAL A 259 8.01 -9.98 22.87
N ALA A 260 6.85 -10.21 23.45
CA ALA A 260 6.47 -11.54 23.91
C ALA A 260 4.96 -11.77 23.86
N GLN A 261 4.58 -12.99 23.51
CA GLN A 261 3.19 -13.41 23.55
C GLN A 261 2.83 -13.90 24.96
N ALA A 262 1.70 -13.44 25.49
CA ALA A 262 1.20 -13.87 26.79
C ALA A 262 0.79 -15.36 26.74
N PRO A 263 1.39 -16.21 27.57
CA PRO A 263 1.11 -17.65 27.52
C PRO A 263 -0.29 -17.99 28.04
N PRO A 264 -0.82 -19.18 27.73
CA PRO A 264 -2.07 -19.65 28.29
C PRO A 264 -2.08 -19.55 29.83
N GLY A 265 -3.15 -18.97 30.39
CA GLY A 265 -3.31 -18.76 31.82
C GLY A 265 -2.71 -17.46 32.35
N ALA A 266 -1.99 -16.67 31.55
CA ALA A 266 -1.55 -15.34 31.96
C ALA A 266 -2.75 -14.39 32.02
N THR A 267 -2.86 -13.65 33.12
CA THR A 267 -3.85 -12.59 33.28
C THR A 267 -3.18 -11.24 33.55
N HIS A 268 -1.91 -11.26 33.94
CA HIS A 268 -1.12 -10.07 34.22
C HIS A 268 0.32 -10.24 33.70
N GLY A 269 0.92 -9.14 33.27
CA GLY A 269 2.32 -9.00 32.89
C GLY A 269 3.04 -8.03 33.83
N LEU A 270 4.24 -8.40 34.26
CA LEU A 270 5.13 -7.56 35.06
C LEU A 270 6.37 -7.25 34.21
N PRO A 271 6.46 -6.07 33.58
CA PRO A 271 7.66 -5.65 32.91
C PRO A 271 8.71 -5.17 33.92
N TYR A 272 9.99 -5.42 33.67
CA TYR A 272 11.09 -4.86 34.43
C TYR A 272 12.41 -4.84 33.66
N VAL A 273 13.33 -3.97 34.07
CA VAL A 273 14.69 -3.98 33.56
C VAL A 273 15.62 -4.61 34.64
N LEU A 274 16.33 -5.64 34.18
CA LEU A 274 17.32 -6.34 34.99
C LEU A 274 18.72 -5.89 34.60
N THR A 275 19.56 -5.58 35.59
CA THR A 275 20.99 -5.34 35.40
C THR A 275 21.80 -6.45 36.07
N ASN A 276 22.92 -6.85 35.47
CA ASN A 276 23.76 -7.94 35.95
C ASN A 276 25.26 -7.57 35.88
N GLY A 277 26.06 -8.30 36.67
CA GLY A 277 27.49 -8.03 36.82
C GLY A 277 27.77 -6.78 37.68
N ASN A 278 26.80 -6.40 38.52
CA ASN A 278 26.94 -5.23 39.38
C ASN A 278 27.96 -5.44 40.48
N VAL A 279 28.67 -4.37 40.81
CA VAL A 279 29.37 -4.18 42.09
C VAL A 279 28.47 -3.32 42.97
N ALA A 280 28.42 -3.62 44.26
CA ALA A 280 27.61 -2.84 45.22
C ALA A 280 27.95 -1.34 45.13
N GLY A 281 26.91 -0.50 45.02
CA GLY A 281 27.05 0.93 44.82
C GLY A 281 27.04 1.39 43.37
N ASN A 282 26.94 0.49 42.36
CA ASN A 282 26.72 0.91 40.97
C ASN A 282 25.40 1.67 40.88
N LEU A 283 25.40 2.74 40.08
CA LEU A 283 24.24 3.56 39.82
C LEU A 283 23.71 3.29 38.44
N HIS A 284 22.41 3.10 38.36
CA HIS A 284 21.69 2.96 37.11
C HIS A 284 20.60 4.02 36.99
N PHE A 285 20.26 4.35 35.78
CA PHE A 285 19.27 5.37 35.41
C PHE A 285 18.30 4.80 34.40
N ILE A 286 17.01 5.00 34.58
CA ILE A 286 15.96 4.55 33.65
C ILE A 286 15.00 5.68 33.36
N ASP A 287 14.50 5.71 32.13
CA ASP A 287 13.54 6.69 31.65
C ASP A 287 12.76 6.13 30.47
N ASN A 288 11.69 6.82 30.05
CA ASN A 288 10.92 6.54 28.82
C ASN A 288 10.48 5.07 28.73
N ALA A 289 9.83 4.59 29.76
CA ALA A 289 9.34 3.22 29.81
C ALA A 289 7.96 3.08 29.15
N MET A 290 7.79 2.02 28.39
CA MET A 290 6.52 1.68 27.76
C MET A 290 6.20 0.19 27.94
N PHE A 291 4.93 -0.11 28.27
CA PHE A 291 4.38 -1.46 28.25
C PHE A 291 2.98 -1.40 27.60
N TYR A 292 2.78 -2.12 26.50
CA TYR A 292 1.56 -2.06 25.71
C TYR A 292 1.27 -3.36 24.97
N GLU A 293 0.00 -3.57 24.58
CA GLU A 293 -0.42 -4.64 23.70
C GLU A 293 0.02 -4.31 22.27
N GLY A 294 0.69 -5.26 21.61
CA GLY A 294 1.23 -5.13 20.27
C GLY A 294 2.52 -5.92 20.11
N PHE A 295 3.05 -6.03 18.91
CA PHE A 295 4.33 -6.71 18.64
C PHE A 295 5.36 -5.82 17.92
N ASP A 296 4.96 -4.65 17.42
CA ASP A 296 5.87 -3.67 16.84
C ASP A 296 6.42 -2.74 17.94
N VAL A 297 7.72 -2.54 17.92
CA VAL A 297 8.38 -1.59 18.82
C VAL A 297 8.21 -0.18 18.27
N VAL A 298 7.28 0.59 18.86
CA VAL A 298 7.02 1.97 18.45
C VAL A 298 7.99 2.95 19.11
N PRO A 299 8.22 4.15 18.53
CA PRO A 299 8.91 5.24 19.23
C PRO A 299 8.28 5.53 20.59
N TYR A 300 9.09 6.05 21.53
CA TYR A 300 8.55 6.49 22.81
C TYR A 300 7.56 7.63 22.60
N PHE A 301 6.47 7.59 23.33
CA PHE A 301 5.51 8.68 23.48
C PHE A 301 4.93 8.68 24.89
N ASP A 302 4.42 9.82 25.29
CA ASP A 302 3.49 9.99 26.41
C ASP A 302 2.46 11.08 26.05
N GLY A 303 1.53 11.39 26.94
CA GLY A 303 0.48 12.39 26.67
C GLY A 303 0.97 13.85 26.63
N THR A 304 2.29 14.10 26.74
CA THR A 304 2.92 15.41 26.49
C THR A 304 3.62 15.48 25.15
N THR A 305 3.72 14.36 24.43
CA THR A 305 4.25 14.32 23.06
C THR A 305 3.37 15.22 22.19
N PRO A 306 3.93 16.16 21.42
CA PRO A 306 3.14 16.98 20.51
C PRO A 306 2.43 16.13 19.47
N ASP A 307 1.18 16.49 19.13
CA ASP A 307 0.48 15.90 18.01
C ASP A 307 1.30 16.10 16.72
N ASP A 308 1.24 15.11 15.86
CA ASP A 308 1.88 15.14 14.55
C ASP A 308 0.84 14.91 13.44
N ASP A 309 1.27 14.80 12.20
CA ASP A 309 0.37 14.63 11.05
C ASP A 309 -0.40 13.29 11.07
N HIS A 310 -0.01 12.35 11.95
CA HIS A 310 -0.51 10.98 11.97
C HIS A 310 -1.16 10.58 13.30
N TYR A 311 -0.80 11.23 14.42
CA TYR A 311 -1.26 10.83 15.75
C TYR A 311 -1.57 12.02 16.65
N THR A 312 -2.60 11.83 17.48
CA THR A 312 -2.79 12.60 18.71
C THR A 312 -2.27 11.82 19.90
N TYR A 313 -1.80 12.55 20.92
CA TYR A 313 -1.19 11.99 22.12
C TYR A 313 -1.87 12.52 23.38
N ASP A 314 -2.44 11.62 24.18
CA ASP A 314 -3.23 11.98 25.34
C ASP A 314 -2.87 11.21 26.60
N TRP A 315 -3.06 11.84 27.75
CA TRP A 315 -3.10 11.17 29.05
C TRP A 315 -4.52 10.67 29.35
N ALA A 316 -4.66 9.41 29.76
CA ALA A 316 -5.96 8.86 30.15
C ALA A 316 -6.52 9.51 31.43
N GLY A 317 -5.72 10.28 32.16
CA GLY A 317 -6.07 10.96 33.40
C GLY A 317 -5.06 12.03 33.77
N THR A 318 -4.58 12.02 35.01
CA THR A 318 -3.60 13.00 35.48
C THR A 318 -2.28 12.86 34.71
N PRO A 319 -1.76 13.93 34.10
CA PRO A 319 -0.47 13.91 33.42
C PRO A 319 0.65 13.32 34.31
N HIS A 320 1.50 12.48 33.72
CA HIS A 320 2.60 11.76 34.37
C HIS A 320 2.19 10.86 35.54
N ALA A 321 0.91 10.60 35.74
CA ALA A 321 0.38 9.72 36.79
C ALA A 321 -0.74 8.79 36.29
N SER A 322 -0.94 8.71 34.96
CA SER A 322 -1.90 7.83 34.30
C SER A 322 -1.28 7.20 33.06
N ALA A 323 -1.96 6.22 32.49
CA ALA A 323 -1.63 5.69 31.19
C ALA A 323 -1.68 6.80 30.12
N SER A 324 -0.93 6.63 29.04
CA SER A 324 -0.96 7.52 27.89
C SER A 324 -1.31 6.74 26.62
N SER A 325 -1.93 7.42 25.66
CA SER A 325 -2.31 6.81 24.39
C SER A 325 -1.82 7.66 23.22
N ARG A 326 -1.50 7.01 22.13
CA ARG A 326 -1.48 7.61 20.80
C ARG A 326 -2.64 7.07 19.99
N THR A 327 -3.37 7.96 19.33
CA THR A 327 -4.54 7.63 18.51
C THR A 327 -4.27 8.08 17.08
N PRO A 328 -4.46 7.24 16.06
CA PRO A 328 -4.21 7.63 14.67
C PRO A 328 -5.20 8.73 14.24
N TYR A 329 -4.69 9.69 13.47
CA TYR A 329 -5.45 10.77 12.86
C TYR A 329 -4.89 11.10 11.48
N PRO A 330 -5.70 11.23 10.43
CA PRO A 330 -7.16 11.00 10.37
C PRO A 330 -7.55 9.59 9.90
N ILE A 331 -6.61 8.72 9.50
CA ILE A 331 -6.89 7.46 8.79
C ILE A 331 -6.29 6.28 9.55
N GLU A 332 -7.15 5.35 9.96
CA GLU A 332 -6.72 4.07 10.50
C GLU A 332 -6.50 3.07 9.35
N ARG A 333 -5.35 2.40 9.35
CA ARG A 333 -5.00 1.28 8.46
C ARG A 333 -4.56 0.09 9.28
N ALA A 334 -4.99 -1.10 8.87
CA ALA A 334 -4.54 -2.32 9.54
C ALA A 334 -3.02 -2.49 9.39
N ARG A 335 -2.35 -2.87 10.49
CA ARG A 335 -0.89 -3.11 10.49
C ARG A 335 -0.49 -4.15 9.43
N ASP A 336 -1.34 -5.18 9.25
CA ASP A 336 -1.09 -6.26 8.32
C ASP A 336 -1.29 -5.87 6.84
N ALA A 337 -1.84 -4.68 6.55
CA ALA A 337 -2.05 -4.22 5.18
C ALA A 337 -0.75 -4.07 4.38
N VAL A 338 0.37 -3.74 5.05
CA VAL A 338 1.70 -3.60 4.44
C VAL A 338 2.58 -4.84 4.61
N ILE A 339 1.97 -5.97 4.99
CA ILE A 339 2.63 -7.28 4.99
C ILE A 339 2.22 -8.03 3.73
N TRP A 340 3.16 -8.22 2.83
CA TRP A 340 2.94 -9.05 1.66
C TRP A 340 2.99 -10.51 2.07
N LYS A 341 1.84 -11.16 2.13
CA LYS A 341 1.67 -12.52 2.65
C LYS A 341 2.24 -13.56 1.70
N ALA A 342 2.81 -14.61 2.28
CA ALA A 342 3.21 -15.81 1.53
C ALA A 342 2.04 -16.36 0.71
N GLY A 343 2.26 -16.60 -0.58
CA GLY A 343 1.24 -17.10 -1.51
C GLY A 343 0.25 -16.06 -2.05
N GLN A 344 0.29 -14.81 -1.60
CA GLN A 344 -0.44 -13.69 -2.21
C GLN A 344 0.34 -13.17 -3.42
N THR A 345 -0.33 -12.95 -4.56
CA THR A 345 0.36 -12.41 -5.73
C THR A 345 0.79 -10.96 -5.51
N GLY A 346 1.90 -10.56 -6.17
CA GLY A 346 2.39 -9.18 -6.09
C GLY A 346 1.37 -8.17 -6.62
N LEU A 347 0.64 -8.54 -7.67
CA LEU A 347 -0.41 -7.70 -8.24
C LEU A 347 -1.57 -7.49 -7.26
N GLU A 348 -2.08 -8.57 -6.63
CA GLU A 348 -3.16 -8.46 -5.63
C GLU A 348 -2.74 -7.60 -4.45
N PHE A 349 -1.51 -7.76 -3.98
CA PHE A 349 -0.99 -6.98 -2.86
C PHE A 349 -0.92 -5.49 -3.19
N ILE A 350 -0.25 -5.12 -4.31
CA ILE A 350 -0.03 -3.71 -4.65
C ILE A 350 -1.32 -2.99 -5.07
N VAL A 351 -2.21 -3.66 -5.81
CA VAL A 351 -3.51 -3.09 -6.22
C VAL A 351 -4.38 -2.76 -5.01
N ASN A 352 -4.35 -3.61 -3.97
CA ASN A 352 -5.11 -3.37 -2.75
C ASN A 352 -4.67 -2.07 -2.05
N LEU A 353 -3.36 -1.84 -1.93
CA LEU A 353 -2.81 -0.61 -1.34
C LEU A 353 -3.05 0.61 -2.23
N ALA A 354 -2.76 0.50 -3.52
CA ALA A 354 -2.86 1.61 -4.47
C ALA A 354 -4.30 2.14 -4.58
N GLN A 355 -5.29 1.25 -4.72
CA GLN A 355 -6.69 1.66 -4.84
C GLN A 355 -7.25 2.30 -3.57
N ALA A 356 -6.72 1.98 -2.38
CA ALA A 356 -7.12 2.63 -1.14
C ALA A 356 -6.70 4.11 -1.09
N VAL A 357 -5.69 4.49 -1.84
CA VAL A 357 -5.21 5.89 -1.95
C VAL A 357 -5.55 6.51 -3.32
N GLY A 358 -6.49 5.91 -4.05
CA GLY A 358 -6.97 6.45 -5.33
C GLY A 358 -6.01 6.27 -6.50
N LEU A 359 -5.00 5.40 -6.36
CA LEU A 359 -3.98 5.16 -7.37
C LEU A 359 -4.11 3.76 -7.99
N ARG A 360 -3.46 3.55 -9.12
CA ARG A 360 -3.29 2.25 -9.76
C ARG A 360 -1.91 2.12 -10.38
N PRO A 361 -1.26 0.96 -10.28
CA PRO A 361 -0.02 0.69 -10.99
C PRO A 361 -0.30 0.42 -12.47
N VAL A 362 0.55 0.91 -13.33
CA VAL A 362 0.52 0.69 -14.78
C VAL A 362 1.94 0.49 -15.28
N CYS A 363 2.15 -0.59 -16.02
CA CYS A 363 3.35 -0.83 -16.80
C CYS A 363 3.03 -0.66 -18.29
N ASP A 364 3.60 0.33 -18.92
CA ASP A 364 3.37 0.60 -20.33
C ASP A 364 4.12 -0.38 -21.26
N GLU A 365 3.90 -0.21 -22.56
CA GLU A 365 4.51 -1.05 -23.59
C GLU A 365 6.04 -0.89 -23.69
N GLN A 366 6.64 0.09 -22.99
CA GLN A 366 8.10 0.30 -22.93
C GLN A 366 8.68 -0.11 -21.57
N ARG A 367 7.91 -0.82 -20.76
CA ARG A 367 8.26 -1.26 -19.40
C ARG A 367 8.41 -0.11 -18.39
N ALA A 368 7.88 1.07 -18.69
CA ALA A 368 7.88 2.16 -17.73
C ALA A 368 6.72 1.97 -16.74
N TRP A 369 7.06 1.91 -15.45
CA TRP A 369 6.09 1.78 -14.38
C TRP A 369 5.67 3.15 -13.86
N THR A 370 4.36 3.33 -13.73
CA THR A 370 3.77 4.56 -13.20
C THR A 370 2.61 4.27 -12.26
N LEU A 371 2.47 5.12 -11.23
CA LEU A 371 1.25 5.18 -10.42
C LEU A 371 0.37 6.32 -10.96
N ARG A 372 -0.85 5.98 -11.36
CA ARG A 372 -1.80 6.92 -11.98
C ARG A 372 -3.04 7.06 -11.13
N ASP A 373 -3.53 8.29 -10.99
CA ASP A 373 -4.83 8.60 -10.39
C ASP A 373 -5.92 8.74 -11.47
N GLU A 374 -7.15 9.03 -11.06
CA GLU A 374 -8.28 9.22 -11.97
C GLU A 374 -8.19 10.49 -12.83
N THR A 375 -7.37 11.46 -12.41
CA THR A 375 -7.18 12.72 -13.15
C THR A 375 -6.14 12.58 -14.27
N TYR A 376 -5.33 11.51 -14.23
CA TYR A 376 -4.28 11.30 -15.23
C TYR A 376 -4.86 11.35 -16.64
N THR A 377 -4.19 12.10 -17.50
CA THR A 377 -4.50 12.20 -18.93
C THR A 377 -3.21 12.00 -19.72
N ALA A 378 -3.21 11.01 -20.59
CA ALA A 378 -2.08 10.78 -21.48
C ALA A 378 -1.93 11.92 -22.50
N PRO A 379 -0.71 12.24 -22.93
CA PRO A 379 -0.47 13.28 -23.95
C PRO A 379 -1.18 12.97 -25.28
N GLY A 380 -1.60 14.04 -25.99
CA GLY A 380 -2.28 13.91 -27.27
C GLY A 380 -3.80 13.84 -27.15
N ALA A 381 -4.46 13.84 -28.31
CA ALA A 381 -5.91 13.73 -28.42
C ALA A 381 -6.26 12.97 -29.71
N ILE A 382 -7.30 12.14 -29.64
CA ILE A 382 -7.78 11.33 -30.75
C ILE A 382 -9.10 11.90 -31.25
N SER A 383 -9.30 11.88 -32.57
CA SER A 383 -10.57 12.23 -33.20
C SER A 383 -11.01 11.14 -34.13
N VAL A 384 -12.14 10.49 -33.82
CA VAL A 384 -12.78 9.49 -34.68
C VAL A 384 -14.09 10.06 -35.20
N ARG A 385 -14.16 10.26 -36.53
CA ARG A 385 -15.27 10.98 -37.18
C ARG A 385 -15.86 10.21 -38.30
N TYR A 386 -17.22 10.22 -38.37
CA TYR A 386 -17.95 9.72 -39.51
C TYR A 386 -17.57 10.48 -40.79
N GLY A 387 -17.41 9.72 -41.90
CA GLY A 387 -17.01 10.26 -43.19
C GLY A 387 -15.51 10.64 -43.29
N VAL A 388 -14.71 10.47 -42.24
CA VAL A 388 -13.26 10.74 -42.24
C VAL A 388 -12.45 9.47 -41.99
N ASN A 389 -12.52 8.91 -40.78
CA ASN A 389 -11.72 7.75 -40.38
C ASN A 389 -12.53 6.69 -39.61
N LEU A 390 -13.80 6.95 -39.27
CA LEU A 390 -14.68 5.95 -38.66
C LEU A 390 -15.09 4.91 -39.69
N ILE A 391 -14.93 3.64 -39.39
CA ILE A 391 -15.36 2.48 -40.18
C ILE A 391 -16.69 1.98 -39.65
N ASP A 392 -16.79 1.73 -38.35
CA ASP A 392 -17.98 1.27 -37.63
C ASP A 392 -18.01 1.82 -36.21
N GLY A 393 -19.20 1.91 -35.60
CA GLY A 393 -19.31 2.38 -34.23
C GLY A 393 -20.66 2.11 -33.58
N THR A 394 -20.61 1.91 -32.24
CA THR A 394 -21.78 1.70 -31.41
C THR A 394 -21.72 2.60 -30.19
N ASP A 395 -22.87 3.10 -29.73
CA ASP A 395 -23.05 3.89 -28.52
C ASP A 395 -23.95 3.11 -27.55
N VAL A 396 -23.46 2.77 -26.41
CA VAL A 396 -24.15 1.98 -25.39
C VAL A 396 -24.24 2.74 -24.08
N ILE A 397 -25.46 2.90 -23.56
CA ILE A 397 -25.70 3.40 -22.22
C ILE A 397 -26.17 2.22 -21.38
N SER A 398 -25.43 1.88 -20.32
CA SER A 398 -25.72 0.71 -19.49
C SER A 398 -25.93 1.09 -18.03
N ARG A 399 -26.89 0.43 -17.39
CA ARG A 399 -27.11 0.44 -15.94
C ARG A 399 -26.82 -0.94 -15.33
N ASP A 400 -26.00 -1.75 -15.99
CA ASP A 400 -25.54 -3.02 -15.40
C ASP A 400 -24.62 -2.72 -14.21
N GLN A 401 -24.90 -3.33 -13.05
CA GLN A 401 -24.13 -3.15 -11.80
C GLN A 401 -22.64 -3.50 -11.95
N ARG A 402 -22.26 -4.29 -12.93
CA ARG A 402 -20.85 -4.61 -13.23
C ARG A 402 -20.12 -3.48 -13.92
N VAL A 403 -20.85 -2.55 -14.52
CA VAL A 403 -20.32 -1.45 -15.31
C VAL A 403 -20.51 -0.11 -14.61
N TRP A 404 -21.74 0.15 -14.11
CA TRP A 404 -22.13 1.41 -13.51
C TRP A 404 -22.78 1.20 -12.14
N PHE A 405 -22.36 1.98 -11.16
CA PHE A 405 -22.94 2.08 -9.82
C PHE A 405 -22.53 3.41 -9.17
N ASP A 406 -23.38 3.95 -8.28
CA ASP A 406 -23.19 5.22 -7.58
C ASP A 406 -22.90 5.05 -6.09
N ALA A 407 -22.82 3.80 -5.62
CA ALA A 407 -22.36 3.45 -4.29
C ALA A 407 -21.53 2.17 -4.30
N ALA A 408 -20.60 2.05 -3.38
CA ALA A 408 -19.80 0.85 -3.21
C ALA A 408 -19.56 0.51 -1.75
N ALA A 409 -19.48 -0.80 -1.45
CA ALA A 409 -18.99 -1.35 -0.21
C ALA A 409 -17.87 -2.36 -0.51
N ARG A 410 -16.76 -2.24 0.18
CA ARG A 410 -15.60 -3.14 0.12
C ARG A 410 -15.42 -3.75 1.49
N VAL A 411 -15.75 -5.03 1.63
CA VAL A 411 -15.74 -5.77 2.89
C VAL A 411 -14.44 -6.52 2.99
N TYR A 412 -13.56 -6.06 3.87
CA TYR A 412 -12.26 -6.68 4.13
C TYR A 412 -12.38 -7.70 5.23
N ARG A 413 -11.82 -8.89 5.03
CA ARG A 413 -11.71 -9.94 6.04
C ARG A 413 -10.29 -10.48 6.07
N TRP A 414 -9.70 -10.51 7.26
CA TRP A 414 -8.35 -11.04 7.42
C TRP A 414 -8.16 -11.62 8.81
N ARG A 415 -7.11 -12.38 8.94
CA ARG A 415 -6.65 -12.89 10.23
C ARG A 415 -5.31 -12.25 10.55
N ASP A 416 -5.20 -11.62 11.71
CA ASP A 416 -3.97 -10.99 12.17
C ASP A 416 -2.92 -12.03 12.63
N ARG A 417 -1.75 -11.55 13.06
CA ARG A 417 -0.66 -12.41 13.56
C ARG A 417 -1.02 -13.18 14.84
N ASP A 418 -1.97 -12.70 15.62
CA ASP A 418 -2.51 -13.38 16.78
C ASP A 418 -3.53 -14.47 16.40
N GLY A 419 -3.87 -14.61 15.13
CA GLY A 419 -4.87 -15.52 14.60
C GLY A 419 -6.30 -15.04 14.81
N ILE A 420 -6.50 -13.76 15.16
CA ILE A 420 -7.81 -13.15 15.37
C ILE A 420 -8.39 -12.74 14.02
N GLU A 421 -9.66 -13.04 13.82
CA GLU A 421 -10.41 -12.64 12.63
C GLU A 421 -10.88 -11.20 12.79
N HIS A 422 -10.66 -10.41 11.75
CA HIS A 422 -11.10 -9.03 11.63
C HIS A 422 -11.99 -8.86 10.41
N GLU A 423 -12.97 -7.97 10.53
CA GLU A 423 -13.81 -7.51 9.43
C GLU A 423 -13.87 -5.98 9.49
N GLN A 424 -13.64 -5.33 8.35
CA GLN A 424 -13.79 -3.89 8.20
C GLN A 424 -14.42 -3.56 6.86
N VAL A 425 -15.25 -2.52 6.81
CA VAL A 425 -15.98 -2.14 5.61
C VAL A 425 -15.60 -0.72 5.21
N ASP A 426 -15.13 -0.57 3.98
CA ASP A 426 -14.97 0.72 3.31
C ASP A 426 -16.20 0.98 2.45
N THR A 427 -16.87 2.12 2.66
CA THR A 427 -18.10 2.49 1.95
C THR A 427 -18.01 3.89 1.39
N TYR A 428 -18.57 4.06 0.21
CA TYR A 428 -18.72 5.35 -0.42
C TYR A 428 -20.01 5.41 -1.24
N ALA A 429 -20.70 6.55 -1.22
CA ALA A 429 -21.84 6.83 -2.08
C ALA A 429 -21.70 8.23 -2.65
N LEU A 430 -21.95 8.38 -3.95
CA LEU A 430 -21.90 9.68 -4.63
C LEU A 430 -23.03 10.61 -4.18
N THR A 431 -24.21 10.03 -3.93
CA THR A 431 -25.41 10.73 -3.46
C THR A 431 -26.11 9.94 -2.36
N ASP A 432 -26.89 10.63 -1.53
CA ASP A 432 -27.81 10.02 -0.58
C ASP A 432 -29.25 10.52 -0.84
N PRO A 433 -30.19 9.66 -1.22
CA PRO A 433 -30.06 8.21 -1.42
C PRO A 433 -29.28 7.86 -2.71
N TYR A 434 -28.52 6.77 -2.65
CA TYR A 434 -27.89 6.18 -3.84
C TYR A 434 -28.89 5.30 -4.59
N THR A 435 -28.54 4.94 -5.82
CA THR A 435 -29.42 4.19 -6.71
C THR A 435 -29.01 2.73 -6.91
N LEU A 436 -27.70 2.46 -6.96
CA LEU A 436 -27.17 1.13 -7.21
C LEU A 436 -25.83 0.93 -6.48
N MET A 437 -25.75 -0.11 -5.63
CA MET A 437 -24.56 -0.41 -4.84
C MET A 437 -23.81 -1.63 -5.38
N SER A 438 -22.49 -1.51 -5.48
CA SER A 438 -21.57 -2.61 -5.73
C SER A 438 -20.93 -3.08 -4.43
N THR A 439 -21.08 -4.36 -4.07
CA THR A 439 -20.44 -4.95 -2.89
C THR A 439 -19.45 -6.03 -3.32
N ILE A 440 -18.20 -5.95 -2.80
CA ILE A 440 -17.15 -6.94 -3.05
C ILE A 440 -16.50 -7.32 -1.72
N GLU A 441 -16.36 -8.62 -1.47
CA GLU A 441 -15.58 -9.17 -0.36
C GLU A 441 -14.11 -9.32 -0.76
N ILE A 442 -13.20 -8.92 0.13
CA ILE A 442 -11.76 -8.89 -0.11
C ILE A 442 -11.08 -9.62 1.05
N ASN A 443 -10.39 -10.71 0.73
CA ASN A 443 -9.63 -11.49 1.70
C ASN A 443 -8.22 -10.89 1.87
N ALA A 444 -8.15 -9.69 2.42
CA ALA A 444 -6.91 -8.99 2.71
C ALA A 444 -7.10 -8.07 3.91
N ALA A 445 -6.00 -7.67 4.55
CA ALA A 445 -6.03 -6.69 5.62
C ALA A 445 -6.47 -5.31 5.09
N TYR A 446 -7.18 -4.57 5.93
CA TYR A 446 -7.76 -3.28 5.58
C TYR A 446 -6.68 -2.21 5.32
N PRO A 447 -6.54 -1.70 4.08
CA PRO A 447 -5.48 -0.75 3.71
C PRO A 447 -5.84 0.71 3.99
N GLY A 448 -6.98 0.98 4.62
CA GLY A 448 -7.57 2.29 4.81
C GLY A 448 -8.78 2.53 3.91
N PRO A 449 -9.51 3.64 4.16
CA PRO A 449 -10.64 4.04 3.33
C PRO A 449 -10.16 4.57 1.96
N GLY A 450 -11.04 4.51 0.96
CA GLY A 450 -10.83 5.12 -0.36
C GLY A 450 -11.03 4.17 -1.54
N ARG A 451 -10.93 2.85 -1.34
CA ARG A 451 -11.15 1.90 -2.43
C ARG A 451 -12.60 1.88 -2.92
N ALA A 452 -13.57 2.09 -2.02
CA ALA A 452 -14.96 2.22 -2.41
C ALA A 452 -15.19 3.49 -3.25
N GLU A 453 -14.60 4.62 -2.85
CA GLU A 453 -14.64 5.87 -3.60
C GLU A 453 -13.98 5.71 -4.97
N TYR A 454 -12.77 5.17 -5.03
CA TYR A 454 -12.07 4.87 -6.28
C TYR A 454 -12.95 4.04 -7.23
N ALA A 455 -13.62 2.99 -6.72
CA ALA A 455 -14.46 2.14 -7.54
C ALA A 455 -15.70 2.89 -8.09
N VAL A 456 -16.35 3.72 -7.26
CA VAL A 456 -17.52 4.51 -7.69
C VAL A 456 -17.11 5.54 -8.74
N ARG A 457 -16.04 6.30 -8.52
CA ARG A 457 -15.56 7.30 -9.49
C ARG A 457 -15.25 6.67 -10.85
N ARG A 458 -14.61 5.51 -10.86
CA ARG A 458 -14.38 4.77 -12.12
C ARG A 458 -15.66 4.26 -12.77
N ALA A 459 -16.63 3.78 -11.98
CA ALA A 459 -17.89 3.28 -12.49
C ALA A 459 -18.73 4.40 -13.13
N GLN A 460 -18.71 5.61 -12.59
CA GLN A 460 -19.44 6.76 -13.15
C GLN A 460 -19.01 7.04 -14.59
N ASN A 461 -17.72 6.92 -14.89
CA ASN A 461 -17.18 7.16 -16.23
C ASN A 461 -17.50 6.04 -17.24
N ARG A 462 -18.14 4.94 -16.83
CA ARG A 462 -18.46 3.79 -17.66
C ARG A 462 -19.95 3.65 -18.00
N GLY A 463 -20.80 4.53 -17.52
CA GLY A 463 -22.24 4.46 -17.77
C GLY A 463 -22.62 4.63 -19.23
N ARG A 464 -21.79 5.33 -20.01
CA ARG A 464 -21.89 5.44 -21.47
C ARG A 464 -20.56 5.05 -22.10
N GLU A 465 -20.59 4.07 -22.95
CA GLU A 465 -19.43 3.56 -23.68
C GLU A 465 -19.67 3.66 -25.18
N VAL A 466 -18.76 4.29 -25.89
CA VAL A 466 -18.73 4.30 -27.36
C VAL A 466 -17.60 3.39 -27.81
N THR A 467 -17.94 2.37 -28.58
CA THR A 467 -16.98 1.53 -29.29
C THR A 467 -16.89 2.02 -30.74
N ALA A 468 -15.71 2.37 -31.20
CA ALA A 468 -15.48 2.85 -32.54
C ALA A 468 -14.33 2.12 -33.21
N THR A 469 -14.57 1.50 -34.36
CA THR A 469 -13.53 0.96 -35.25
C THR A 469 -13.15 2.02 -36.26
N ALA A 470 -11.86 2.31 -36.36
CA ALA A 470 -11.31 3.36 -37.20
C ALA A 470 -10.00 2.92 -37.89
N VAL A 471 -9.55 3.69 -38.85
CA VAL A 471 -8.18 3.55 -39.37
C VAL A 471 -7.18 3.75 -38.24
N ALA A 472 -6.20 2.86 -38.14
CA ALA A 472 -5.25 2.85 -37.01
C ALA A 472 -4.48 4.17 -36.93
N ASP A 473 -4.58 4.80 -35.75
CA ASP A 473 -3.70 5.83 -35.29
C ASP A 473 -2.74 5.19 -34.26
N TRP A 474 -1.52 4.93 -34.67
CA TRP A 474 -0.55 4.20 -33.86
C TRP A 474 -0.02 5.01 -32.66
N ASP A 475 -0.34 6.31 -32.59
CA ASP A 475 -0.07 7.14 -31.40
C ASP A 475 -1.19 7.08 -30.36
N ALA A 476 -2.30 6.36 -30.68
CA ALA A 476 -3.42 6.20 -29.76
C ALA A 476 -3.02 5.43 -28.49
N ALA A 477 -3.31 5.99 -27.33
CA ALA A 477 -3.02 5.38 -26.04
C ALA A 477 -4.22 5.50 -25.09
N CYS A 478 -4.28 4.62 -24.10
CA CYS A 478 -5.27 4.74 -23.03
C CYS A 478 -5.14 6.07 -22.31
N GLU A 479 -6.29 6.59 -21.85
CA GLU A 479 -6.41 7.84 -21.08
C GLU A 479 -6.07 9.12 -21.84
N GLN A 480 -5.82 9.04 -23.15
CA GLN A 480 -5.86 10.23 -24.01
C GLN A 480 -7.28 10.79 -24.13
N GLN A 481 -7.39 12.08 -24.34
CA GLN A 481 -8.67 12.70 -24.71
C GLN A 481 -9.13 12.17 -26.06
N ILE A 482 -10.42 11.88 -26.20
CA ILE A 482 -11.02 11.41 -27.44
C ILE A 482 -12.31 12.12 -27.75
N THR A 483 -12.50 12.42 -29.04
CA THR A 483 -13.80 12.86 -29.58
C THR A 483 -14.26 11.83 -30.61
N VAL A 484 -15.49 11.29 -30.42
CA VAL A 484 -16.08 10.32 -31.35
C VAL A 484 -17.39 10.86 -31.85
N THR A 485 -17.54 10.88 -33.18
CA THR A 485 -18.80 11.26 -33.88
C THR A 485 -19.33 10.07 -34.66
N ILE A 486 -20.48 9.55 -34.21
CA ILE A 486 -21.20 8.44 -34.85
C ILE A 486 -22.54 8.96 -35.42
N PRO A 487 -22.97 8.56 -36.61
CA PRO A 487 -24.27 8.96 -37.15
C PRO A 487 -25.42 8.55 -36.23
N GLY A 488 -26.28 9.48 -35.90
CA GLY A 488 -27.48 9.22 -35.09
C GLY A 488 -27.26 9.16 -33.57
N ALA A 489 -26.05 9.38 -33.10
CA ALA A 489 -25.73 9.50 -31.70
C ALA A 489 -25.12 10.88 -31.36
N PRO A 490 -25.28 11.40 -30.15
CA PRO A 490 -24.59 12.61 -29.74
C PRO A 490 -23.07 12.42 -29.75
N THR A 491 -22.33 13.47 -30.14
CA THR A 491 -20.86 13.44 -30.08
C THR A 491 -20.39 13.04 -28.71
N GLN A 492 -19.47 12.10 -28.63
CA GLN A 492 -18.85 11.64 -27.39
C GLN A 492 -17.55 12.41 -27.16
N TYR A 493 -17.46 13.01 -26.00
CA TYR A 493 -16.22 13.57 -25.45
C TYR A 493 -15.83 12.73 -24.24
N GLY A 494 -14.58 12.33 -24.16
CA GLY A 494 -14.15 11.48 -23.05
C GLY A 494 -12.67 11.14 -23.11
N LYS A 495 -12.31 10.05 -22.42
CA LYS A 495 -10.97 9.45 -22.49
C LYS A 495 -11.04 8.09 -23.18
N VAL A 496 -9.94 7.68 -23.77
CA VAL A 496 -9.75 6.33 -24.29
C VAL A 496 -9.69 5.36 -23.10
N GLN A 497 -10.65 4.45 -23.00
CA GLN A 497 -10.64 3.38 -22.00
C GLN A 497 -9.75 2.23 -22.47
N SER A 498 -9.92 1.80 -23.70
CA SER A 498 -9.06 0.81 -24.33
C SER A 498 -8.87 1.09 -25.81
N VAL A 499 -7.75 0.66 -26.35
CA VAL A 499 -7.48 0.65 -27.78
C VAL A 499 -6.91 -0.71 -28.17
N GLN A 500 -7.50 -1.32 -29.19
CA GLN A 500 -7.02 -2.56 -29.80
C GLN A 500 -6.58 -2.28 -31.22
N PHE A 501 -5.34 -2.57 -31.53
CA PHE A 501 -4.77 -2.49 -32.88
C PHE A 501 -4.83 -3.85 -33.57
N SER A 502 -5.35 -3.89 -34.79
CA SER A 502 -5.20 -5.04 -35.69
C SER A 502 -3.86 -4.93 -36.40
N LEU A 503 -3.09 -6.00 -36.38
CA LEU A 503 -1.82 -6.10 -37.11
C LEU A 503 -2.05 -6.55 -38.57
N ASP A 504 -3.26 -7.01 -38.90
CA ASP A 504 -3.63 -7.53 -40.21
C ASP A 504 -4.12 -6.41 -41.13
N ASP A 505 -5.02 -5.54 -40.64
CA ASP A 505 -5.87 -4.67 -41.46
C ASP A 505 -5.54 -3.17 -41.30
N ASN A 506 -4.59 -2.80 -40.48
CA ASN A 506 -4.29 -1.41 -40.12
C ASN A 506 -5.52 -0.66 -39.60
N GLU A 507 -6.28 -1.34 -38.74
CA GLU A 507 -7.43 -0.81 -38.04
C GLU A 507 -7.20 -0.75 -36.56
N MET A 508 -7.91 0.15 -35.88
CA MET A 508 -7.99 0.17 -34.41
C MET A 508 -9.45 0.16 -33.97
N THR A 509 -9.72 -0.50 -32.85
CA THR A 509 -10.99 -0.40 -32.14
C THR A 509 -10.75 0.33 -30.83
N VAL A 510 -11.47 1.41 -30.60
CA VAL A 510 -11.35 2.24 -29.39
C VAL A 510 -12.64 2.14 -28.60
N ASN A 511 -12.51 1.87 -27.29
CA ASN A 511 -13.59 2.02 -26.34
C ASN A 511 -13.35 3.30 -25.52
N THR A 512 -14.41 4.07 -25.30
CA THR A 512 -14.32 5.33 -24.55
C THR A 512 -14.87 5.18 -23.15
N SER A 513 -14.35 5.97 -22.22
CA SER A 513 -15.04 6.33 -20.99
C SER A 513 -15.54 7.76 -21.09
N THR A 514 -16.79 8.01 -20.65
CA THR A 514 -17.33 9.36 -20.60
C THR A 514 -16.64 10.11 -19.48
N THR A 515 -16.12 11.31 -19.72
CA THR A 515 -15.89 12.26 -18.64
C THR A 515 -17.24 12.93 -18.36
N ASP A 516 -17.66 12.98 -17.08
CA ASP A 516 -18.77 13.85 -16.70
C ASP A 516 -18.41 15.27 -17.17
N ILE A 517 -19.11 15.71 -18.20
CA ILE A 517 -19.10 17.10 -18.56
C ILE A 517 -20.06 17.71 -17.54
N ASP A 518 -19.55 18.57 -16.69
CA ASP A 518 -20.38 19.42 -15.83
C ASP A 518 -21.53 19.94 -16.70
N ALA A 519 -22.78 19.77 -16.24
CA ALA A 519 -23.95 20.16 -17.03
C ALA A 519 -23.91 21.63 -17.47
N ASP A 520 -23.06 22.42 -16.81
CA ASP A 520 -22.77 23.82 -17.08
C ASP A 520 -21.54 24.04 -17.99
N ALA A 521 -20.81 22.97 -18.37
CA ALA A 521 -19.68 23.12 -19.30
C ALA A 521 -20.16 23.32 -20.74
N TRP A 522 -19.70 24.37 -21.38
CA TRP A 522 -19.92 24.60 -22.80
C TRP A 522 -19.16 23.58 -23.62
N VAL A 523 -19.90 22.71 -24.31
CA VAL A 523 -19.36 21.79 -25.31
C VAL A 523 -19.48 22.47 -26.67
N LEU A 524 -18.36 22.68 -27.35
CA LEU A 524 -18.36 23.06 -28.75
C LEU A 524 -18.90 21.89 -29.57
N GLN A 525 -20.18 21.88 -29.85
CA GLN A 525 -20.91 20.79 -30.48
C GLN A 525 -20.72 20.94 -31.96
N ASP A 526 -20.18 21.18 -32.74
CA ASP A 526 -20.07 21.17 -34.22
C ASP A 526 -19.29 22.38 -34.78
N PRO A 527 -18.20 22.12 -35.50
CA PRO A 527 -17.55 23.21 -36.23
C PRO A 527 -18.44 23.83 -37.34
N ASP A 528 -19.54 23.18 -37.74
CA ASP A 528 -20.50 23.69 -38.73
C ASP A 528 -21.71 24.38 -38.09
N ASP A 529 -21.91 24.33 -36.77
CA ASP A 529 -22.97 25.09 -36.12
C ASP A 529 -22.44 26.53 -35.83
N PRO A 530 -23.00 27.54 -36.50
CA PRO A 530 -22.52 28.91 -36.28
C PRO A 530 -22.70 29.32 -34.83
N TRP A 531 -21.63 29.64 -34.20
CA TRP A 531 -21.53 30.12 -32.82
C TRP A 531 -22.51 31.27 -32.59
N THR A 532 -23.64 31.00 -31.97
CA THR A 532 -24.56 32.04 -31.54
C THR A 532 -24.28 32.31 -30.07
N ILE A 533 -23.54 33.36 -29.77
CA ILE A 533 -23.47 33.97 -28.43
C ILE A 533 -24.89 34.33 -28.05
N ASN A 534 -25.45 33.70 -27.01
CA ASN A 534 -26.77 33.98 -26.51
C ASN A 534 -26.90 35.38 -25.89
N SER A 535 -25.78 36.05 -25.63
CA SER A 535 -25.70 37.45 -25.24
C SER A 535 -24.42 38.07 -25.81
N PRO A 536 -24.53 39.25 -26.48
CA PRO A 536 -23.35 39.95 -27.00
C PRO A 536 -22.38 40.45 -25.93
N ASP A 537 -22.77 40.39 -24.65
CA ASP A 537 -21.97 40.84 -23.51
C ASP A 537 -21.33 39.70 -22.70
N GLN A 538 -21.50 38.43 -23.10
CA GLN A 538 -20.96 37.27 -22.40
C GLN A 538 -19.54 36.97 -22.85
N THR A 539 -18.58 37.00 -21.91
CA THR A 539 -17.21 36.61 -22.12
C THR A 539 -17.02 35.11 -21.97
N TRP A 540 -15.96 34.53 -22.53
CA TRP A 540 -15.61 33.11 -22.36
C TRP A 540 -15.51 32.67 -20.88
N LEU A 541 -15.08 33.57 -20.02
CA LEU A 541 -14.96 33.30 -18.58
C LEU A 541 -16.30 33.24 -17.88
N GLU A 542 -17.28 34.03 -18.31
CA GLU A 542 -18.64 34.09 -17.75
C GLU A 542 -19.52 32.95 -18.29
N ALA A 543 -19.20 32.39 -19.45
CA ALA A 543 -19.84 31.21 -19.99
C ALA A 543 -19.32 29.89 -19.38
N ALA A 544 -18.11 29.92 -18.78
CA ALA A 544 -17.48 28.77 -18.14
C ALA A 544 -17.62 28.77 -16.61
N SER A 545 -18.27 29.77 -16.03
CA SER A 545 -18.56 29.88 -14.59
C SER A 545 -20.05 29.61 -14.34
#